data_003b88e0df70f4f7653dbb37c330e77e
#
_entry.id   003b88e0df70f4f7653dbb37c330e77e
#
_cell.length_a   1.000
_cell.length_b   1.000
_cell.length_c   1.000
_cell.angle_alpha   90.00
_cell.angle_beta   90.00
_cell.angle_gamma   90.00
#
_symmetry.space_group_name_H-M   'P 1'
#
loop_
_entity.id
_entity.type
_entity.pdbx_description
1 polymer ?
#
loop_
_entity_poly.entity_id
_entity_poly.type
_entity_poly.pdbx_seq_one_letter_code
_entity_poly.pdbx_strand_id
1 'polypeptide(L)'
;MLRTADQENERVRARIDRLVNRLPCMVYRCRIDLGEQMDSDYRMTLEYVSRGSQDLLGISEKNMVENAWNTLERMTHPADLQDVRKAVYDSIVTHTPYEKMYRLQLPDGTRKWVWDQGEAVYDENGTPAYFEGLLMDVSGQKFTEIALKEENERLKMGMDSAERMGAIVGKSEAMHRVYSLILKAAETDANVIIYGETGCGKDMVARAIHNYSGRKGAYVPVNCGAIPENLLESEFFGYAKGAFTGAAGSKEGFVAAANNGTLF
;
A
#
# COMPACT_ATOMS: atom_id res chain seq x y z
N MET A 1 -19.51 -4.43 -61.83
CA MET A 1 -19.98 -4.59 -60.42
C MET A 1 -18.88 -5.11 -59.49
N LEU A 2 -18.07 -6.12 -59.78
CA LEU A 2 -17.02 -6.62 -58.89
C LEU A 2 -15.91 -5.58 -58.58
N ARG A 3 -15.45 -4.80 -59.55
CA ARG A 3 -14.43 -3.75 -59.34
C ARG A 3 -14.84 -2.61 -58.38
N THR A 4 -16.13 -2.33 -58.25
CA THR A 4 -16.65 -1.30 -57.32
C THR A 4 -16.69 -1.80 -55.89
N ALA A 5 -17.00 -3.07 -55.66
CA ALA A 5 -16.99 -3.66 -54.32
C ALA A 5 -15.57 -3.79 -53.75
N ASP A 6 -14.60 -4.17 -54.58
CA ASP A 6 -13.17 -4.24 -54.14
C ASP A 6 -12.62 -2.86 -53.77
N GLN A 7 -12.94 -1.82 -54.55
CA GLN A 7 -12.52 -0.46 -54.27
C GLN A 7 -13.19 0.11 -52.98
N GLU A 8 -14.43 -0.26 -52.71
CA GLU A 8 -15.13 0.15 -51.47
C GLU A 8 -14.55 -0.54 -50.26
N ASN A 9 -14.27 -1.85 -50.35
CA ASN A 9 -13.57 -2.60 -49.32
C ASN A 9 -12.18 -2.05 -48.99
N GLU A 10 -11.39 -1.69 -50.01
CA GLU A 10 -10.08 -1.05 -49.80
C GLU A 10 -10.21 0.32 -49.09
N ARG A 11 -11.20 1.13 -49.44
CA ARG A 11 -11.47 2.42 -48.76
C ARG A 11 -11.86 2.22 -47.31
N VAL A 12 -12.70 1.25 -47.03
CA VAL A 12 -13.12 0.92 -45.66
C VAL A 12 -11.94 0.43 -44.83
N ARG A 13 -11.13 -0.48 -45.36
CA ARG A 13 -9.89 -0.94 -44.69
C ARG A 13 -8.94 0.20 -44.39
N ALA A 14 -8.64 1.06 -45.38
CA ALA A 14 -7.76 2.20 -45.18
C ALA A 14 -8.32 3.23 -44.19
N ARG A 15 -9.65 3.29 -44.01
CA ARG A 15 -10.28 4.16 -43.02
C ARG A 15 -10.15 3.56 -41.61
N ILE A 16 -10.38 2.24 -41.48
CA ILE A 16 -10.22 1.52 -40.23
C ILE A 16 -8.78 1.60 -39.75
N ASP A 17 -7.80 1.31 -40.61
CA ASP A 17 -6.37 1.39 -40.30
C ASP A 17 -5.97 2.80 -39.78
N ARG A 18 -6.49 3.85 -40.41
CA ARG A 18 -6.23 5.23 -39.95
C ARG A 18 -6.83 5.53 -38.57
N LEU A 19 -7.97 4.95 -38.23
CA LEU A 19 -8.58 5.12 -36.91
C LEU A 19 -7.82 4.33 -35.87
N VAL A 20 -7.54 3.07 -36.13
CA VAL A 20 -6.81 2.18 -35.24
C VAL A 20 -5.41 2.73 -34.93
N ASN A 21 -4.70 3.23 -35.93
CA ASN A 21 -3.37 3.80 -35.75
C ASN A 21 -3.33 5.16 -35.04
N ARG A 22 -4.47 5.75 -34.69
CA ARG A 22 -4.59 6.95 -33.83
C ARG A 22 -4.89 6.61 -32.36
N LEU A 23 -5.22 5.37 -32.06
CA LEU A 23 -5.47 4.95 -30.69
C LEU A 23 -4.14 4.92 -29.92
N PRO A 24 -4.14 5.33 -28.64
CA PRO A 24 -2.96 5.26 -27.78
C PRO A 24 -2.74 3.84 -27.24
N CYS A 25 -2.91 2.84 -28.11
CA CYS A 25 -2.78 1.43 -27.76
C CYS A 25 -2.29 0.62 -28.96
N MET A 26 -1.79 -0.56 -28.69
CA MET A 26 -1.50 -1.56 -29.72
C MET A 26 -2.74 -2.44 -29.91
N VAL A 27 -3.29 -2.45 -31.12
CA VAL A 27 -4.36 -3.38 -31.52
C VAL A 27 -3.72 -4.55 -32.24
N TYR A 28 -4.15 -5.75 -31.92
CA TYR A 28 -3.57 -6.97 -32.49
C TYR A 28 -4.64 -8.00 -32.87
N ARG A 29 -4.28 -8.87 -33.83
CA ARG A 29 -5.04 -10.06 -34.20
C ARG A 29 -4.08 -11.21 -34.34
N CYS A 30 -4.37 -12.30 -33.64
CA CYS A 30 -3.63 -13.55 -33.73
C CYS A 30 -4.53 -14.64 -34.26
N ARG A 31 -4.00 -15.51 -35.17
CA ARG A 31 -4.65 -16.76 -35.49
C ARG A 31 -4.40 -17.76 -34.38
N ILE A 32 -5.44 -18.49 -34.00
CA ILE A 32 -5.37 -19.55 -32.98
C ILE A 32 -5.14 -20.88 -33.68
N ASP A 33 -4.09 -21.57 -33.26
CA ASP A 33 -3.83 -22.95 -33.66
C ASP A 33 -3.97 -23.83 -32.40
N LEU A 34 -5.06 -24.60 -32.30
CA LEU A 34 -5.27 -25.53 -31.19
C LEU A 34 -4.48 -26.84 -31.50
N GLY A 35 -3.64 -27.26 -30.56
CA GLY A 35 -2.96 -28.55 -30.62
C GLY A 35 -3.92 -29.73 -30.45
N GLU A 36 -3.48 -30.95 -30.85
CA GLU A 36 -4.29 -32.17 -30.75
C GLU A 36 -4.68 -32.58 -29.33
N GLN A 37 -4.02 -32.04 -28.30
CA GLN A 37 -4.36 -32.23 -26.89
C GLN A 37 -4.91 -30.93 -26.30
N MET A 38 -6.19 -30.92 -25.99
CA MET A 38 -6.94 -29.78 -25.45
C MET A 38 -6.52 -29.31 -24.04
N ASP A 39 -5.44 -29.82 -23.47
CA ASP A 39 -4.93 -29.41 -22.16
C ASP A 39 -3.86 -28.32 -22.31
N SER A 40 -4.29 -27.06 -22.27
CA SER A 40 -3.47 -25.84 -22.13
C SER A 40 -2.42 -25.53 -23.21
N ASP A 41 -2.35 -26.25 -24.32
CA ASP A 41 -1.36 -26.02 -25.37
C ASP A 41 -2.03 -25.42 -26.61
N TYR A 42 -2.22 -24.11 -26.58
CA TYR A 42 -2.60 -23.32 -27.75
C TYR A 42 -1.40 -22.55 -28.28
N ARG A 43 -1.33 -22.40 -29.58
CA ARG A 43 -0.35 -21.56 -30.25
C ARG A 43 -1.07 -20.42 -30.94
N MET A 44 -0.55 -19.21 -30.78
CA MET A 44 -1.06 -18.04 -31.49
C MET A 44 -0.01 -17.55 -32.49
N THR A 45 -0.46 -17.20 -33.67
CA THR A 45 0.36 -16.56 -34.69
C THR A 45 -0.16 -15.17 -34.95
N LEU A 46 0.66 -14.14 -34.73
CA LEU A 46 0.29 -12.75 -34.96
C LEU A 46 0.14 -12.49 -36.46
N GLU A 47 -1.04 -12.08 -36.89
CA GLU A 47 -1.33 -11.75 -38.29
C GLU A 47 -1.45 -10.23 -38.53
N TYR A 48 -1.88 -9.51 -37.53
CA TYR A 48 -2.01 -8.06 -37.62
C TYR A 48 -1.61 -7.42 -36.31
N VAL A 49 -0.96 -6.27 -36.41
CA VAL A 49 -0.70 -5.37 -35.29
C VAL A 49 -0.72 -3.93 -35.80
N SER A 50 -1.28 -3.03 -34.99
CA SER A 50 -1.29 -1.59 -35.30
C SER A 50 0.07 -0.95 -35.02
N ARG A 51 0.25 0.27 -35.54
CA ARG A 51 1.44 1.11 -35.27
C ARG A 51 1.72 1.32 -33.78
N GLY A 52 0.71 1.17 -32.93
CA GLY A 52 0.86 1.24 -31.48
C GLY A 52 1.93 0.28 -30.91
N SER A 53 2.32 -0.78 -31.65
CA SER A 53 3.45 -1.65 -31.28
C SER A 53 4.77 -0.90 -31.21
N GLN A 54 5.01 0.05 -32.10
CA GLN A 54 6.21 0.88 -32.09
C GLN A 54 6.22 1.81 -30.89
N ASP A 55 5.08 2.41 -30.55
CA ASP A 55 4.95 3.37 -29.44
C ASP A 55 5.01 2.66 -28.07
N LEU A 56 4.39 1.47 -27.99
CA LEU A 56 4.32 0.69 -26.76
C LEU A 56 5.59 -0.12 -26.48
N LEU A 57 6.07 -0.85 -27.47
CA LEU A 57 7.14 -1.85 -27.32
C LEU A 57 8.47 -1.44 -27.98
N GLY A 58 8.49 -0.38 -28.77
CA GLY A 58 9.64 0.00 -29.56
C GLY A 58 9.88 -0.89 -30.78
N ILE A 59 8.92 -1.73 -31.17
CA ILE A 59 9.03 -2.74 -32.24
C ILE A 59 8.06 -2.39 -33.36
N SER A 60 8.56 -2.31 -34.59
CA SER A 60 7.72 -2.02 -35.76
C SER A 60 6.74 -3.16 -36.05
N GLU A 61 5.61 -2.82 -36.68
CA GLU A 61 4.56 -3.75 -37.12
C GLU A 61 5.17 -4.96 -37.89
N LYS A 62 6.06 -4.68 -38.85
CA LYS A 62 6.71 -5.70 -39.64
C LYS A 62 7.53 -6.68 -38.79
N ASN A 63 8.34 -6.16 -37.90
CA ASN A 63 9.17 -6.97 -37.00
C ASN A 63 8.33 -7.78 -35.99
N MET A 64 7.18 -7.25 -35.57
CA MET A 64 6.25 -7.98 -34.69
C MET A 64 5.64 -9.18 -35.41
N VAL A 65 5.15 -9.01 -36.65
CA VAL A 65 4.52 -10.08 -37.42
C VAL A 65 5.53 -11.14 -37.82
N GLU A 66 6.75 -10.75 -38.24
CA GLU A 66 7.81 -11.70 -38.66
C GLU A 66 8.35 -12.53 -37.47
N ASN A 67 8.37 -12.00 -36.24
CA ASN A 67 8.90 -12.67 -35.05
C ASN A 67 7.83 -13.24 -34.11
N ALA A 68 6.58 -13.11 -34.47
CA ALA A 68 5.38 -13.71 -33.87
C ALA A 68 5.20 -13.54 -32.33
N TRP A 69 4.18 -14.21 -31.81
CA TRP A 69 3.70 -14.25 -30.44
C TRP A 69 4.79 -14.49 -29.37
N ASN A 70 5.82 -15.25 -29.68
CA ASN A 70 6.97 -15.46 -28.79
C ASN A 70 7.60 -14.14 -28.30
N THR A 71 7.40 -13.03 -29.01
CA THR A 71 7.94 -11.73 -28.62
C THR A 71 7.21 -11.17 -27.39
N LEU A 72 5.86 -11.21 -27.35
CA LEU A 72 5.08 -10.73 -26.20
C LEU A 72 5.26 -11.63 -24.98
N GLU A 73 5.21 -12.96 -25.16
CA GLU A 73 5.47 -13.89 -24.07
C GLU A 73 6.87 -13.71 -23.46
N ARG A 74 7.88 -13.53 -24.29
CA ARG A 74 9.26 -13.28 -23.83
C ARG A 74 9.43 -11.95 -23.09
N MET A 75 8.59 -10.97 -23.40
CA MET A 75 8.56 -9.68 -22.72
C MET A 75 7.69 -9.72 -21.46
N THR A 76 6.76 -10.66 -21.35
CA THR A 76 5.94 -10.79 -20.16
C THR A 76 6.80 -11.17 -18.95
N HIS A 77 6.60 -10.47 -17.83
CA HIS A 77 7.34 -10.76 -16.62
C HIS A 77 7.13 -12.22 -16.18
N PRO A 78 8.19 -12.99 -15.84
CA PRO A 78 8.09 -14.41 -15.53
C PRO A 78 7.04 -14.78 -14.48
N ALA A 79 6.84 -13.93 -13.47
CA ALA A 79 5.83 -14.16 -12.45
C ALA A 79 4.39 -13.98 -12.94
N ASP A 80 4.17 -13.29 -14.06
CA ASP A 80 2.83 -12.99 -14.60
C ASP A 80 2.46 -13.91 -15.77
N LEU A 81 3.46 -14.53 -16.42
CA LEU A 81 3.31 -15.29 -17.65
C LEU A 81 2.29 -16.45 -17.57
N GLN A 82 2.36 -17.24 -16.52
CA GLN A 82 1.46 -18.39 -16.31
C GLN A 82 0.00 -17.95 -16.15
N ASP A 83 -0.21 -16.89 -15.38
CA ASP A 83 -1.53 -16.32 -15.15
C ASP A 83 -2.14 -15.70 -16.40
N VAL A 84 -1.32 -15.04 -17.23
CA VAL A 84 -1.73 -14.48 -18.52
C VAL A 84 -2.13 -15.60 -19.48
N ARG A 85 -1.28 -16.64 -19.65
CA ARG A 85 -1.57 -17.79 -20.52
C ARG A 85 -2.87 -18.49 -20.12
N LYS A 86 -3.04 -18.74 -18.83
CA LYS A 86 -4.25 -19.36 -18.29
C LYS A 86 -5.49 -18.51 -18.58
N ALA A 87 -5.43 -17.21 -18.34
CA ALA A 87 -6.58 -16.32 -18.53
C ALA A 87 -6.99 -16.23 -20.03
N VAL A 88 -6.03 -16.22 -20.95
CA VAL A 88 -6.31 -16.27 -22.39
C VAL A 88 -6.95 -17.62 -22.77
N TYR A 89 -6.41 -18.74 -22.28
CA TYR A 89 -6.99 -20.06 -22.52
C TYR A 89 -8.43 -20.17 -21.97
N ASP A 90 -8.64 -19.75 -20.74
CA ASP A 90 -9.96 -19.76 -20.11
C ASP A 90 -10.95 -18.94 -20.95
N SER A 91 -10.56 -17.76 -21.44
CA SER A 91 -11.37 -16.90 -22.32
C SER A 91 -11.77 -17.62 -23.62
N ILE A 92 -10.83 -18.33 -24.26
CA ILE A 92 -11.08 -19.10 -25.49
C ILE A 92 -12.08 -20.23 -25.23
N VAL A 93 -11.92 -20.97 -24.13
CA VAL A 93 -12.77 -22.13 -23.81
C VAL A 93 -14.16 -21.73 -23.32
N THR A 94 -14.24 -20.65 -22.53
CA THR A 94 -15.51 -20.20 -21.93
C THR A 94 -16.30 -19.21 -22.79
N HIS A 95 -15.76 -18.80 -23.94
CA HIS A 95 -16.36 -17.79 -24.82
C HIS A 95 -16.61 -16.46 -24.10
N THR A 96 -15.72 -16.08 -23.20
CA THR A 96 -15.82 -14.82 -22.43
C THR A 96 -14.70 -13.86 -22.82
N PRO A 97 -14.92 -12.54 -22.75
CA PRO A 97 -13.85 -11.58 -22.97
C PRO A 97 -12.69 -11.80 -22.00
N TYR A 98 -11.48 -11.62 -22.50
CA TYR A 98 -10.25 -11.59 -21.73
C TYR A 98 -9.94 -10.18 -21.28
N GLU A 99 -9.56 -10.03 -20.03
CA GLU A 99 -9.06 -8.78 -19.49
C GLU A 99 -8.00 -9.07 -18.42
N LYS A 100 -6.80 -8.52 -18.58
CA LYS A 100 -5.71 -8.73 -17.64
C LYS A 100 -4.78 -7.52 -17.58
N MET A 101 -4.26 -7.24 -16.39
CA MET A 101 -3.19 -6.28 -16.18
C MET A 101 -1.93 -7.03 -15.76
N TYR A 102 -0.81 -6.79 -16.45
CA TYR A 102 0.45 -7.49 -16.18
C TYR A 102 1.65 -6.63 -16.57
N ARG A 103 2.83 -7.12 -16.23
CA ARG A 103 4.09 -6.40 -16.46
C ARG A 103 4.79 -6.92 -17.70
N LEU A 104 5.28 -5.99 -18.50
CA LEU A 104 6.23 -6.26 -19.57
C LEU A 104 7.63 -5.82 -19.15
N GLN A 105 8.63 -6.56 -19.60
CA GLN A 105 10.04 -6.19 -19.52
C GLN A 105 10.57 -6.07 -20.93
N LEU A 106 10.80 -4.82 -21.38
CA LEU A 106 11.25 -4.54 -22.73
C LEU A 106 12.74 -4.89 -22.90
N PRO A 107 13.23 -5.07 -24.16
CA PRO A 107 14.62 -5.42 -24.43
C PRO A 107 15.64 -4.39 -23.93
N ASP A 108 15.25 -3.14 -23.79
CA ASP A 108 16.06 -2.04 -23.22
C ASP A 108 16.13 -2.04 -21.69
N GLY A 109 15.45 -3.01 -21.04
CA GLY A 109 15.32 -3.10 -19.58
C GLY A 109 14.17 -2.31 -18.98
N THR A 110 13.46 -1.53 -19.78
CA THR A 110 12.28 -0.77 -19.31
C THR A 110 11.16 -1.72 -18.87
N ARG A 111 10.54 -1.42 -17.73
CA ARG A 111 9.35 -2.14 -17.24
C ARG A 111 8.12 -1.30 -17.49
N LYS A 112 7.08 -1.90 -18.07
CA LYS A 112 5.78 -1.29 -18.30
C LYS A 112 4.68 -2.13 -17.67
N TRP A 113 3.69 -1.45 -17.09
CA TRP A 113 2.41 -2.06 -16.79
C TRP A 113 1.50 -1.90 -17.99
N VAL A 114 0.93 -3.00 -18.43
CA VAL A 114 -0.01 -3.01 -19.54
C VAL A 114 -1.36 -3.55 -19.10
N TRP A 115 -2.40 -2.98 -19.69
CA TRP A 115 -3.76 -3.49 -19.63
C TRP A 115 -4.07 -4.11 -20.99
N ASP A 116 -4.43 -5.37 -20.99
CA ASP A 116 -4.67 -6.19 -22.16
C ASP A 116 -6.11 -6.67 -22.12
N GLN A 117 -6.85 -6.37 -23.18
CA GLN A 117 -8.23 -6.79 -23.38
C GLN A 117 -8.38 -7.41 -24.75
N GLY A 118 -9.06 -8.56 -24.82
CA GLY A 118 -9.28 -9.25 -26.07
C GLY A 118 -10.41 -10.27 -25.99
N GLU A 119 -10.73 -10.85 -27.13
CA GLU A 119 -11.72 -11.90 -27.25
C GLU A 119 -11.36 -12.87 -28.39
N ALA A 120 -11.82 -14.10 -28.25
CA ALA A 120 -11.72 -15.08 -29.31
C ALA A 120 -12.83 -14.89 -30.34
N VAL A 121 -12.48 -14.96 -31.62
CA VAL A 121 -13.42 -14.96 -32.75
C VAL A 121 -13.52 -16.39 -33.27
N TYR A 122 -14.75 -16.88 -33.40
CA TYR A 122 -15.05 -18.27 -33.77
C TYR A 122 -15.53 -18.35 -35.24
N ASP A 123 -15.26 -19.46 -35.88
CA ASP A 123 -15.77 -19.77 -37.18
C ASP A 123 -17.25 -20.22 -37.13
N GLU A 124 -17.82 -20.54 -38.30
CA GLU A 124 -19.21 -21.00 -38.44
C GLU A 124 -19.50 -22.32 -37.69
N ASN A 125 -18.47 -23.08 -37.37
CA ASN A 125 -18.55 -24.36 -36.68
C ASN A 125 -18.34 -24.19 -35.13
N GLY A 126 -18.12 -22.95 -34.64
CA GLY A 126 -17.83 -22.68 -33.25
C GLY A 126 -16.37 -22.99 -32.86
N THR A 127 -15.47 -23.17 -33.82
CA THR A 127 -14.04 -23.36 -33.57
C THR A 127 -13.36 -21.99 -33.41
N PRO A 128 -12.51 -21.77 -32.39
CA PRO A 128 -11.82 -20.50 -32.26
C PRO A 128 -10.80 -20.34 -33.41
N ALA A 129 -10.98 -19.29 -34.21
CA ALA A 129 -10.16 -19.00 -35.37
C ALA A 129 -9.12 -17.91 -35.09
N TYR A 130 -9.53 -16.86 -34.38
CA TYR A 130 -8.67 -15.73 -34.11
C TYR A 130 -8.84 -15.26 -32.65
N PHE A 131 -7.83 -14.55 -32.16
CA PHE A 131 -7.89 -13.77 -30.93
C PHE A 131 -7.57 -12.32 -31.28
N GLU A 132 -8.50 -11.43 -30.98
CA GLU A 132 -8.39 -10.01 -31.29
C GLU A 132 -8.37 -9.22 -29.99
N GLY A 133 -7.51 -8.22 -29.91
CA GLY A 133 -7.42 -7.45 -28.68
C GLY A 133 -6.64 -6.15 -28.82
N LEU A 134 -6.55 -5.48 -27.71
CA LEU A 134 -5.78 -4.25 -27.56
C LEU A 134 -4.91 -4.31 -26.30
N LEU A 135 -3.74 -3.71 -26.39
CA LEU A 135 -2.76 -3.60 -25.31
C LEU A 135 -2.46 -2.13 -25.07
N MET A 136 -2.65 -1.65 -23.85
CA MET A 136 -2.48 -0.26 -23.47
C MET A 136 -1.44 -0.11 -22.36
N ASP A 137 -0.57 0.91 -22.47
CA ASP A 137 0.34 1.30 -21.39
C ASP A 137 -0.41 2.01 -20.27
N VAL A 138 -0.45 1.39 -19.10
CA VAL A 138 -1.07 1.92 -17.89
C VAL A 138 -0.05 2.22 -16.78
N SER A 139 1.24 2.26 -17.13
CA SER A 139 2.33 2.48 -16.16
C SER A 139 2.14 3.77 -15.37
N GLY A 140 1.77 4.87 -16.04
CA GLY A 140 1.54 6.15 -15.36
C GLY A 140 0.42 6.10 -14.32
N GLN A 141 -0.69 5.43 -14.64
CA GLN A 141 -1.81 5.25 -13.72
C GLN A 141 -1.41 4.35 -12.56
N LYS A 142 -0.71 3.25 -12.84
CA LYS A 142 -0.29 2.28 -11.83
C LYS A 142 0.75 2.85 -10.87
N PHE A 143 1.70 3.61 -11.37
CA PHE A 143 2.68 4.31 -10.51
C PHE A 143 2.01 5.35 -9.61
N THR A 144 1.02 6.08 -10.13
CA THR A 144 0.25 7.04 -9.33
C THR A 144 -0.56 6.33 -8.24
N GLU A 145 -1.20 5.21 -8.55
CA GLU A 145 -1.93 4.38 -7.58
C GLU A 145 -1.02 3.88 -6.46
N ILE A 146 0.16 3.34 -6.81
CA ILE A 146 1.15 2.85 -5.84
C ILE A 146 1.64 4.01 -4.96
N ALA A 147 2.02 5.14 -5.54
CA ALA A 147 2.49 6.31 -4.79
C ALA A 147 1.42 6.86 -3.83
N LEU A 148 0.16 6.93 -4.27
CA LEU A 148 -0.96 7.34 -3.41
C LEU A 148 -1.21 6.33 -2.28
N LYS A 149 -1.05 5.05 -2.55
CA LYS A 149 -1.21 4.01 -1.52
C LYS A 149 -0.10 4.10 -0.48
N GLU A 150 1.16 4.24 -0.91
CA GLU A 150 2.30 4.42 -0.01
C GLU A 150 2.17 5.69 0.84
N GLU A 151 1.75 6.81 0.25
CA GLU A 151 1.52 8.07 0.98
C GLU A 151 0.35 7.93 1.97
N ASN A 152 -0.72 7.23 1.60
CA ASN A 152 -1.85 6.97 2.50
C ASN A 152 -1.44 6.07 3.67
N GLU A 153 -0.63 5.04 3.45
CA GLU A 153 -0.06 4.21 4.50
C GLU A 153 0.88 5.02 5.41
N ARG A 154 1.70 5.88 4.84
CA ARG A 154 2.58 6.80 5.57
C ARG A 154 1.79 7.80 6.42
N LEU A 155 0.72 8.38 5.86
CA LEU A 155 -0.18 9.26 6.61
C LEU A 155 -0.89 8.51 7.74
N LYS A 156 -1.34 7.28 7.51
CA LYS A 156 -1.95 6.43 8.55
C LYS A 156 -0.95 6.09 9.67
N MET A 157 0.30 5.74 9.34
CA MET A 157 1.35 5.52 10.34
C MET A 157 1.67 6.81 11.13
N GLY A 158 1.66 7.96 10.47
CA GLY A 158 1.76 9.27 11.10
C GLY A 158 0.57 9.58 12.01
N MET A 159 -0.65 9.22 11.60
CA MET A 159 -1.86 9.37 12.41
C MET A 159 -1.87 8.42 13.63
N ASP A 160 -1.43 7.16 13.48
CA ASP A 160 -1.31 6.22 14.60
C ASP A 160 -0.34 6.72 15.67
N SER A 161 0.74 7.38 15.28
CA SER A 161 1.65 8.03 16.25
C SER A 161 1.07 9.31 16.86
N ALA A 162 0.21 10.05 16.12
CA ALA A 162 -0.52 11.22 16.64
C ALA A 162 -1.71 10.83 17.55
N GLU A 163 -2.21 9.60 17.43
CA GLU A 163 -3.32 9.06 18.21
C GLU A 163 -2.86 8.39 19.53
N ARG A 164 -1.55 8.29 19.75
CA ARG A 164 -0.94 7.66 20.93
C ARG A 164 0.18 8.51 21.50
N MET A 165 0.18 8.64 22.83
CA MET A 165 1.30 9.19 23.57
C MET A 165 1.72 8.19 24.66
N GLY A 166 2.67 7.33 24.33
CA GLY A 166 3.04 6.20 25.17
C GLY A 166 1.86 5.22 25.32
N ALA A 167 1.41 5.03 26.57
CA ALA A 167 0.26 4.18 26.88
C ALA A 167 -1.10 4.87 26.71
N ILE A 168 -1.13 6.19 26.53
CA ILE A 168 -2.37 6.95 26.35
C ILE A 168 -2.83 6.84 24.89
N VAL A 169 -4.09 6.46 24.68
CA VAL A 169 -4.71 6.33 23.36
C VAL A 169 -5.90 7.27 23.27
N GLY A 170 -5.99 8.08 22.22
CA GLY A 170 -7.14 8.94 21.98
C GLY A 170 -7.04 9.71 20.67
N LYS A 171 -8.19 9.79 19.97
CA LYS A 171 -8.32 10.39 18.63
C LYS A 171 -9.08 11.72 18.64
N SER A 172 -9.71 12.06 19.77
CA SER A 172 -10.53 13.25 19.83
C SER A 172 -9.68 14.51 19.89
N GLU A 173 -10.24 15.64 19.44
CA GLU A 173 -9.60 16.95 19.55
C GLU A 173 -9.25 17.30 21.01
N ALA A 174 -10.09 16.87 21.95
CA ALA A 174 -9.84 17.01 23.37
C ALA A 174 -8.56 16.25 23.79
N MET A 175 -8.34 15.04 23.31
CA MET A 175 -7.13 14.27 23.59
C MET A 175 -5.88 14.89 22.97
N HIS A 176 -5.98 15.43 21.77
CA HIS A 176 -4.86 16.17 21.16
C HIS A 176 -4.47 17.41 21.98
N ARG A 177 -5.43 18.10 22.57
CA ARG A 177 -5.13 19.19 23.53
C ARG A 177 -4.41 18.68 24.78
N VAL A 178 -4.82 17.51 25.30
CA VAL A 178 -4.14 16.87 26.45
C VAL A 178 -2.71 16.51 26.07
N TYR A 179 -2.45 15.92 24.88
CA TYR A 179 -1.11 15.62 24.43
C TYR A 179 -0.21 16.86 24.31
N SER A 180 -0.76 17.96 23.78
CA SER A 180 -0.04 19.22 23.70
C SER A 180 0.32 19.78 25.09
N LEU A 181 -0.58 19.64 26.07
CA LEU A 181 -0.34 20.06 27.46
C LEU A 181 0.71 19.19 28.15
N ILE A 182 0.70 17.87 27.92
CA ILE A 182 1.72 16.94 28.43
C ILE A 182 3.11 17.36 27.96
N LEU A 183 3.28 17.61 26.63
CA LEU A 183 4.57 18.02 26.09
C LEU A 183 5.04 19.36 26.68
N LYS A 184 4.15 20.35 26.74
CA LYS A 184 4.48 21.66 27.36
C LYS A 184 4.86 21.55 28.84
N ALA A 185 4.15 20.69 29.60
CA ALA A 185 4.48 20.45 30.99
C ALA A 185 5.83 19.72 31.15
N ALA A 186 6.13 18.77 30.25
CA ALA A 186 7.37 18.02 30.27
C ALA A 186 8.63 18.88 30.01
N GLU A 187 8.49 19.96 29.24
CA GLU A 187 9.57 20.93 28.97
C GLU A 187 9.93 21.84 30.13
N THR A 188 9.15 21.82 31.21
CA THR A 188 9.30 22.75 32.33
C THR A 188 9.53 22.04 33.67
N ASP A 189 10.06 22.77 34.67
CA ASP A 189 10.17 22.30 36.04
C ASP A 189 8.97 22.77 36.92
N ALA A 190 7.92 23.26 36.29
CA ALA A 190 6.75 23.73 36.99
C ALA A 190 5.97 22.59 37.68
N ASN A 191 5.33 22.91 38.83
CA ASN A 191 4.40 21.98 39.44
C ASN A 191 3.14 21.84 38.58
N VAL A 192 2.70 20.60 38.34
CA VAL A 192 1.56 20.28 37.48
C VAL A 192 0.42 19.71 38.33
N ILE A 193 -0.79 20.25 38.15
CA ILE A 193 -2.01 19.70 38.75
C ILE A 193 -2.84 19.04 37.64
N ILE A 194 -3.24 17.77 37.86
CA ILE A 194 -4.03 16.99 36.90
C ILE A 194 -5.43 16.80 37.49
N TYR A 195 -6.43 17.40 36.84
CA TYR A 195 -7.83 17.25 37.22
C TYR A 195 -8.56 16.26 36.36
N GLY A 196 -9.46 15.49 36.96
CA GLY A 196 -10.33 14.57 36.24
C GLY A 196 -11.04 13.60 37.17
N GLU A 197 -12.05 12.93 36.69
CA GLU A 197 -12.81 11.92 37.41
C GLU A 197 -11.94 10.70 37.79
N THR A 198 -12.42 9.90 38.75
CA THR A 198 -11.73 8.65 39.10
C THR A 198 -11.75 7.70 37.92
N GLY A 199 -10.61 7.09 37.62
CA GLY A 199 -10.48 6.15 36.49
C GLY A 199 -10.23 6.79 35.14
N CYS A 200 -10.20 8.11 34.97
CA CYS A 200 -9.98 8.77 33.67
C CYS A 200 -8.51 8.76 33.18
N GLY A 201 -7.60 8.10 33.90
CA GLY A 201 -6.21 7.95 33.43
C GLY A 201 -5.22 9.04 33.90
N LYS A 202 -5.49 9.74 34.99
CA LYS A 202 -4.57 10.76 35.55
C LYS A 202 -3.15 10.24 35.79
N ASP A 203 -3.00 9.00 36.25
CA ASP A 203 -1.71 8.35 36.46
C ASP A 203 -0.94 8.16 35.13
N MET A 204 -1.67 7.85 34.07
CA MET A 204 -1.07 7.71 32.75
C MET A 204 -0.54 9.04 32.23
N VAL A 205 -1.29 10.13 32.46
CA VAL A 205 -0.87 11.48 32.10
C VAL A 205 0.37 11.90 32.90
N ALA A 206 0.40 11.69 34.22
CA ALA A 206 1.56 12.00 35.05
C ALA A 206 2.82 11.19 34.62
N ARG A 207 2.65 9.91 34.35
CA ARG A 207 3.73 9.05 33.85
C ARG A 207 4.21 9.51 32.47
N ALA A 208 3.32 9.95 31.60
CA ALA A 208 3.70 10.49 30.29
C ALA A 208 4.52 11.78 30.45
N ILE A 209 4.11 12.71 31.30
CA ILE A 209 4.88 13.92 31.58
C ILE A 209 6.30 13.57 32.06
N HIS A 210 6.44 12.63 33.00
CA HIS A 210 7.74 12.16 33.46
C HIS A 210 8.60 11.57 32.29
N ASN A 211 8.01 10.67 31.50
CA ASN A 211 8.73 10.00 30.38
C ASN A 211 9.22 10.99 29.32
N TYR A 212 8.45 12.03 29.04
CA TYR A 212 8.79 13.06 28.04
C TYR A 212 9.66 14.21 28.63
N SER A 213 9.78 14.33 29.95
CA SER A 213 10.57 15.39 30.58
C SER A 213 12.10 15.18 30.49
N GLY A 214 12.56 13.99 30.08
CA GLY A 214 13.98 13.64 30.05
C GLY A 214 14.64 13.52 31.44
N ARG A 215 13.87 13.58 32.53
CA ARG A 215 14.36 13.42 33.91
C ARG A 215 14.90 12.01 34.11
N LYS A 216 16.06 11.91 34.75
CA LYS A 216 16.76 10.63 34.95
C LYS A 216 16.43 9.95 36.27
N GLY A 217 15.82 10.65 37.21
CA GLY A 217 15.39 10.11 38.51
C GLY A 217 14.12 9.25 38.36
N ALA A 218 13.70 8.65 39.44
CA ALA A 218 12.54 7.77 39.48
C ALA A 218 11.20 8.51 39.34
N TYR A 219 10.20 7.84 38.74
CA TYR A 219 8.79 8.21 38.87
C TYR A 219 8.22 7.57 40.13
N VAL A 220 7.87 8.37 41.13
CA VAL A 220 7.37 7.93 42.44
C VAL A 220 5.90 8.32 42.58
N PRO A 221 4.95 7.41 42.27
CA PRO A 221 3.54 7.67 42.53
C PRO A 221 3.19 7.41 43.98
N VAL A 222 2.49 8.38 44.62
CA VAL A 222 2.08 8.29 45.99
C VAL A 222 0.58 8.51 46.10
N ASN A 223 -0.12 7.54 46.68
CA ASN A 223 -1.54 7.70 46.99
C ASN A 223 -1.68 8.24 48.44
N CYS A 224 -1.81 9.55 48.57
CA CYS A 224 -1.94 10.22 49.87
C CYS A 224 -3.12 9.70 50.69
N GLY A 225 -4.23 9.30 50.03
CA GLY A 225 -5.41 8.76 50.74
C GLY A 225 -5.20 7.35 51.34
N ALA A 226 -4.14 6.65 50.92
CA ALA A 226 -3.79 5.32 51.44
C ALA A 226 -2.81 5.39 52.61
N ILE A 227 -2.23 6.57 52.91
CA ILE A 227 -1.26 6.74 53.98
C ILE A 227 -1.99 7.25 55.26
N PRO A 228 -1.86 6.57 56.39
CA PRO A 228 -2.38 7.07 57.68
C PRO A 228 -1.80 8.45 58.01
N GLU A 229 -2.63 9.35 58.51
CA GLU A 229 -2.26 10.75 58.75
C GLU A 229 -1.03 10.92 59.67
N ASN A 230 -0.91 10.06 60.67
CA ASN A 230 0.23 9.99 61.59
C ASN A 230 1.55 9.48 60.98
N LEU A 231 1.51 8.94 59.78
CA LEU A 231 2.69 8.42 59.06
C LEU A 231 3.11 9.31 57.88
N LEU A 232 2.29 10.27 57.47
CA LEU A 232 2.51 11.13 56.31
C LEU A 232 3.92 11.74 56.30
N GLU A 233 4.33 12.39 57.40
CA GLU A 233 5.64 13.04 57.49
C GLU A 233 6.78 12.02 57.33
N SER A 234 6.69 10.88 57.98
CA SER A 234 7.71 9.85 57.96
C SER A 234 7.80 9.15 56.59
N GLU A 235 6.69 9.01 55.86
CA GLU A 235 6.67 8.45 54.50
C GLU A 235 7.20 9.46 53.47
N PHE A 236 6.82 10.73 53.56
CA PHE A 236 7.26 11.76 52.62
C PHE A 236 8.71 12.16 52.80
N PHE A 237 9.16 12.40 54.02
CA PHE A 237 10.49 12.96 54.31
C PHE A 237 11.48 11.92 54.82
N GLY A 238 10.99 10.74 55.23
CA GLY A 238 11.84 9.73 55.86
C GLY A 238 12.24 10.05 57.27
N TYR A 239 13.06 9.25 57.92
CA TYR A 239 13.59 9.47 59.25
C TYR A 239 14.95 8.79 59.45
N ALA A 240 15.76 9.36 60.32
CA ALA A 240 17.02 8.74 60.73
C ALA A 240 16.77 7.73 61.85
N LYS A 241 17.67 6.78 62.01
CA LYS A 241 17.66 5.84 63.14
C LYS A 241 17.65 6.59 64.46
N GLY A 242 16.68 6.27 65.34
CA GLY A 242 16.53 6.86 66.66
C GLY A 242 15.70 8.17 66.67
N ALA A 243 15.08 8.58 65.57
CA ALA A 243 14.29 9.81 65.49
C ALA A 243 13.04 9.79 66.41
N PHE A 244 12.49 8.61 66.69
CA PHE A 244 11.36 8.40 67.63
C PHE A 244 11.43 7.03 68.26
N THR A 245 10.61 6.79 69.30
CA THR A 245 10.50 5.50 69.99
C THR A 245 9.95 4.44 69.02
N GLY A 246 10.83 3.51 68.58
CA GLY A 246 10.51 2.48 67.56
C GLY A 246 11.26 2.65 66.24
N ALA A 247 12.03 3.71 66.03
CA ALA A 247 12.86 3.93 64.85
C ALA A 247 14.16 3.05 64.90
N ALA A 248 14.02 1.75 64.65
CA ALA A 248 15.14 0.82 64.71
C ALA A 248 16.15 0.98 63.54
N GLY A 249 15.76 1.61 62.44
CA GLY A 249 16.56 1.91 61.24
C GLY A 249 16.26 3.29 60.67
N SER A 250 17.02 3.73 59.65
CA SER A 250 16.69 4.88 58.83
C SER A 250 15.76 4.46 57.68
N LYS A 251 14.85 5.35 57.30
CA LYS A 251 13.98 5.18 56.13
C LYS A 251 14.11 6.37 55.21
N GLU A 252 14.31 6.14 53.93
CA GLU A 252 14.27 7.16 52.90
C GLU A 252 12.83 7.52 52.58
N GLY A 253 12.53 8.82 52.51
CA GLY A 253 11.19 9.31 52.18
C GLY A 253 10.96 9.43 50.66
N PHE A 254 9.68 9.53 50.27
CA PHE A 254 9.28 9.65 48.86
C PHE A 254 9.93 10.87 48.17
N VAL A 255 10.11 11.98 48.87
CA VAL A 255 10.75 13.19 48.30
C VAL A 255 12.20 12.91 47.92
N ALA A 256 12.95 12.20 48.78
CA ALA A 256 14.33 11.82 48.47
C ALA A 256 14.39 10.77 47.35
N ALA A 257 13.53 9.79 47.39
CA ALA A 257 13.42 8.77 46.34
C ALA A 257 13.09 9.34 44.94
N ALA A 258 12.34 10.44 44.88
CA ALA A 258 11.97 11.14 43.66
C ALA A 258 13.02 12.17 43.20
N ASN A 259 14.19 12.23 43.83
CA ASN A 259 15.23 13.20 43.51
C ASN A 259 15.66 13.13 42.05
N ASN A 260 15.75 14.27 41.35
CA ASN A 260 15.94 14.37 39.89
C ASN A 260 14.92 13.60 39.03
N GLY A 261 13.83 13.17 39.63
CA GLY A 261 12.72 12.44 39.01
C GLY A 261 11.38 13.21 39.12
N THR A 262 10.32 12.49 39.40
CA THR A 262 8.97 13.05 39.55
C THR A 262 8.26 12.39 40.71
N LEU A 263 7.74 13.21 41.64
CA LEU A 263 6.83 12.79 42.69
C LEU A 263 5.39 13.10 42.23
N PHE A 264 4.49 12.12 42.23
CA PHE A 264 3.10 12.27 41.80
C PHE A 264 2.14 11.84 42.90
#